data_18b6611cf6324dee13b9c8115d15189a
#
_entry.id   18b6611cf6324dee13b9c8115d15189a
#
_cell.length_a   1.000
_cell.length_b   1.000
_cell.length_c   1.000
_cell.angle_alpha   90.00
_cell.angle_beta   90.00
_cell.angle_gamma   90.00
#
_symmetry.space_group_name_H-M   'P 1'
#
loop_
_entity.id
_entity.type
_entity.pdbx_description
1 polymer ?
#
loop_
_entity_poly.entity_id
_entity_poly.type
_entity_poly.pdbx_seq_one_letter_code
_entity_poly.pdbx_strand_id
1 'polypeptide(L)'
;ATFGAENEEPIVIPFDSNELTSGQTTFGHRFLAPEPIKVRRFDDYVTALERAKVVLDIDRRKDIIKTDAEQLAFAQGLTVITDEGLLEEVAGLVEWPVVMMGTFDPDFLKLPEEVIIATIRANQKCFCLRDASGKLAPNFIITANTEASDGGTVITAGNERVIRARLSDAMFFYEGDLALPLEHGLPKLEDTVFHAKLGSQFARVERLVKLAGEIAPKVGADPERAKRAAMIAKADLTTGMVGEFPELQGLMGRYYAAAQGEPADIATAVEMHYKPLGPTDKVPTEPTSIAVALADKLDLLTGFWAIDEKPTGSRDPFALRRAALGV
;
A
#
# COMPACT_ATOMS: atom_id res chain seq x y z
N ALA A 1 -6.78 -36.56 -4.66
CA ALA A 1 -5.66 -37.04 -3.86
C ALA A 1 -5.46 -38.54 -4.13
N THR A 2 -4.25 -38.94 -4.41
CA THR A 2 -3.87 -40.34 -4.65
C THR A 2 -2.79 -40.76 -3.65
N PHE A 3 -2.81 -42.05 -3.30
CA PHE A 3 -1.83 -42.62 -2.40
C PHE A 3 -1.38 -44.00 -2.94
N GLY A 4 -0.12 -44.38 -2.74
CA GLY A 4 0.43 -45.66 -3.12
C GLY A 4 1.97 -45.64 -3.16
N ALA A 5 2.61 -46.79 -2.94
CA ALA A 5 4.05 -46.93 -3.10
C ALA A 5 4.46 -46.74 -4.58
N GLU A 6 5.75 -46.46 -4.84
CA GLU A 6 6.27 -46.17 -6.18
C GLU A 6 5.91 -47.24 -7.24
N ASN A 7 5.88 -48.51 -6.79
CA ASN A 7 5.63 -49.67 -7.66
C ASN A 7 4.16 -50.13 -7.67
N GLU A 8 3.25 -49.41 -7.02
CA GLU A 8 1.83 -49.74 -6.93
C GLU A 8 0.97 -48.80 -7.74
N GLU A 9 -0.16 -49.24 -8.28
CA GLU A 9 -1.15 -48.34 -8.87
C GLU A 9 -1.73 -47.44 -7.78
N PRO A 10 -1.68 -46.11 -7.95
CA PRO A 10 -2.17 -45.18 -6.94
C PRO A 10 -3.69 -45.25 -6.82
N ILE A 11 -4.16 -45.31 -5.59
CA ILE A 11 -5.58 -45.33 -5.24
C ILE A 11 -6.06 -43.92 -4.93
N VAL A 12 -7.21 -43.53 -5.50
CA VAL A 12 -7.88 -42.28 -5.11
C VAL A 12 -8.46 -42.45 -3.73
N ILE A 13 -8.02 -41.60 -2.80
CA ILE A 13 -8.62 -41.52 -1.48
C ILE A 13 -9.96 -40.80 -1.59
N PRO A 14 -11.09 -41.49 -1.34
CA PRO A 14 -12.41 -40.87 -1.47
C PRO A 14 -12.62 -39.88 -0.32
N PHE A 15 -12.87 -38.63 -0.66
CA PHE A 15 -13.39 -37.62 0.25
C PHE A 15 -14.16 -36.55 -0.51
N ASP A 16 -15.10 -35.92 0.16
CA ASP A 16 -15.88 -34.82 -0.34
C ASP A 16 -15.64 -33.58 0.55
N SER A 17 -15.53 -32.41 -0.08
CA SER A 17 -15.42 -31.13 0.61
C SER A 17 -16.09 -30.05 -0.22
N ASN A 18 -17.08 -29.39 0.35
CA ASN A 18 -17.77 -28.27 -0.30
C ASN A 18 -18.20 -28.55 -1.75
N GLU A 19 -18.94 -29.64 -1.97
CA GLU A 19 -19.42 -30.09 -3.27
C GLU A 19 -18.32 -30.59 -4.24
N LEU A 20 -17.07 -30.66 -3.80
CA LEU A 20 -15.97 -31.22 -4.58
C LEU A 20 -15.68 -32.66 -4.14
N THR A 21 -15.71 -33.59 -5.08
CA THR A 21 -15.35 -34.99 -4.89
C THR A 21 -13.93 -35.25 -5.35
N SER A 22 -13.17 -36.00 -4.57
CA SER A 22 -11.81 -36.41 -4.93
C SER A 22 -11.78 -37.25 -6.21
N GLY A 23 -10.77 -37.04 -7.03
CA GLY A 23 -10.65 -37.72 -8.33
C GLY A 23 -9.23 -37.74 -8.87
N GLN A 24 -9.10 -38.14 -10.11
CA GLN A 24 -7.83 -38.18 -10.87
C GLN A 24 -7.80 -37.18 -12.03
N THR A 25 -8.78 -36.26 -12.11
CA THR A 25 -8.87 -35.30 -13.20
C THR A 25 -8.61 -33.90 -12.65
N THR A 26 -7.76 -33.15 -13.32
CA THR A 26 -7.51 -31.73 -13.09
C THR A 26 -7.60 -30.96 -14.41
N PHE A 27 -7.46 -29.64 -14.35
CA PHE A 27 -7.45 -28.76 -15.51
C PHE A 27 -6.21 -27.88 -15.49
N GLY A 28 -5.71 -27.53 -16.65
CA GLY A 28 -4.66 -26.55 -16.84
C GLY A 28 -5.19 -25.12 -16.86
N HIS A 29 -4.41 -24.22 -17.45
CA HIS A 29 -4.79 -22.82 -17.63
C HIS A 29 -6.07 -22.72 -18.46
N ARG A 30 -7.05 -21.97 -17.93
CA ARG A 30 -8.42 -21.90 -18.44
C ARG A 30 -8.52 -21.61 -19.94
N PHE A 31 -7.64 -20.76 -20.46
CA PHE A 31 -7.65 -20.34 -21.86
C PHE A 31 -6.55 -20.98 -22.71
N LEU A 32 -5.36 -21.22 -22.13
CA LEU A 32 -4.21 -21.74 -22.86
C LEU A 32 -4.20 -23.27 -22.95
N ALA A 33 -4.83 -23.96 -21.99
CA ALA A 33 -4.92 -25.43 -21.95
C ALA A 33 -6.20 -25.87 -21.23
N PRO A 34 -7.39 -25.68 -21.85
CA PRO A 34 -8.68 -25.92 -21.19
C PRO A 34 -9.05 -27.42 -21.05
N GLU A 35 -8.32 -28.32 -21.71
CA GLU A 35 -8.65 -29.74 -21.73
C GLU A 35 -8.39 -30.42 -20.36
N PRO A 36 -9.23 -31.40 -19.97
CA PRO A 36 -9.03 -32.14 -18.73
C PRO A 36 -7.76 -32.99 -18.77
N ILE A 37 -7.05 -33.03 -17.67
CA ILE A 37 -5.78 -33.74 -17.51
C ILE A 37 -5.99 -34.87 -16.52
N LYS A 38 -5.65 -36.12 -16.91
CA LYS A 38 -5.58 -37.24 -15.98
C LYS A 38 -4.22 -37.27 -15.26
N VAL A 39 -4.27 -37.34 -13.96
CA VAL A 39 -3.07 -37.38 -13.09
C VAL A 39 -3.16 -38.57 -12.15
N ARG A 40 -2.01 -39.15 -11.86
CA ARG A 40 -1.94 -40.33 -10.99
C ARG A 40 -1.17 -40.04 -9.69
N ARG A 41 -0.03 -39.36 -9.80
CA ARG A 41 0.86 -39.03 -8.70
C ARG A 41 1.11 -37.52 -8.63
N PHE A 42 1.68 -37.06 -7.54
CA PHE A 42 1.99 -35.65 -7.34
C PHE A 42 2.97 -35.12 -8.39
N ASP A 43 4.02 -35.88 -8.71
CA ASP A 43 5.01 -35.47 -9.71
C ASP A 43 4.41 -35.39 -11.11
N ASP A 44 3.54 -36.36 -11.46
CA ASP A 44 2.76 -36.29 -12.72
C ASP A 44 1.86 -35.06 -12.73
N TYR A 45 1.21 -34.77 -11.61
CA TYR A 45 0.34 -33.61 -11.45
C TYR A 45 1.09 -32.30 -11.67
N VAL A 46 2.23 -32.10 -10.98
CA VAL A 46 3.05 -30.87 -11.14
C VAL A 46 3.53 -30.72 -12.57
N THR A 47 4.08 -31.79 -13.17
CA THR A 47 4.61 -31.78 -14.53
C THR A 47 3.50 -31.54 -15.58
N ALA A 48 2.34 -32.14 -15.38
CA ALA A 48 1.20 -31.97 -16.28
C ALA A 48 0.63 -30.56 -16.22
N LEU A 49 0.53 -29.98 -15.02
CA LEU A 49 0.10 -28.60 -14.85
C LEU A 49 1.06 -27.60 -15.49
N GLU A 50 2.37 -27.79 -15.34
CA GLU A 50 3.35 -26.89 -15.96
C GLU A 50 3.26 -26.92 -17.50
N ARG A 51 3.11 -28.11 -18.09
CA ARG A 51 2.84 -28.25 -19.54
C ARG A 51 1.53 -27.58 -19.97
N ALA A 52 0.57 -27.58 -19.07
CA ALA A 52 -0.74 -26.97 -19.25
C ALA A 52 -0.80 -25.52 -18.74
N LYS A 53 0.35 -24.84 -18.68
CA LYS A 53 0.46 -23.40 -18.34
C LYS A 53 -0.05 -23.05 -16.94
N VAL A 54 0.28 -23.87 -15.95
CA VAL A 54 0.04 -23.61 -14.53
C VAL A 54 1.30 -23.94 -13.73
N VAL A 55 1.88 -22.94 -13.09
CA VAL A 55 2.94 -23.08 -12.08
C VAL A 55 2.26 -23.24 -10.74
N LEU A 56 2.26 -24.44 -10.19
CA LEU A 56 1.53 -24.77 -8.95
C LEU A 56 2.13 -24.07 -7.73
N ASP A 57 3.45 -24.07 -7.62
CA ASP A 57 4.19 -23.49 -6.50
C ASP A 57 4.19 -21.96 -6.56
N ILE A 58 3.70 -21.33 -5.49
CA ILE A 58 3.62 -19.87 -5.38
C ILE A 58 5.01 -19.23 -5.28
N ASP A 59 5.96 -19.87 -4.60
CA ASP A 59 7.31 -19.32 -4.45
C ASP A 59 8.01 -19.34 -5.80
N ARG A 60 7.83 -20.39 -6.59
CA ARG A 60 8.33 -20.42 -7.98
C ARG A 60 7.67 -19.35 -8.85
N ARG A 61 6.38 -19.03 -8.67
CA ARG A 61 5.74 -17.92 -9.38
C ARG A 61 6.36 -16.58 -9.01
N LYS A 62 6.63 -16.36 -7.71
CA LYS A 62 7.33 -15.16 -7.24
C LYS A 62 8.72 -15.03 -7.85
N ASP A 63 9.48 -16.11 -7.88
CA ASP A 63 10.83 -16.14 -8.49
C ASP A 63 10.80 -15.81 -9.98
N ILE A 64 9.84 -16.34 -10.73
CA ILE A 64 9.64 -16.01 -12.15
C ILE A 64 9.33 -14.51 -12.31
N ILE A 65 8.32 -14.01 -11.58
CA ILE A 65 7.93 -12.60 -11.66
C ILE A 65 9.11 -11.68 -11.35
N LYS A 66 9.82 -11.95 -10.28
CA LYS A 66 10.97 -11.15 -9.84
C LYS A 66 12.10 -11.19 -10.87
N THR A 67 12.50 -12.39 -11.31
CA THR A 67 13.60 -12.56 -12.26
C THR A 67 13.30 -11.88 -13.59
N ASP A 68 12.12 -12.08 -14.15
CA ASP A 68 11.73 -11.49 -15.42
C ASP A 68 11.60 -9.97 -15.34
N ALA A 69 11.03 -9.45 -14.21
CA ALA A 69 10.95 -8.02 -13.97
C ALA A 69 12.34 -7.37 -13.86
N GLU A 70 13.27 -8.01 -13.13
CA GLU A 70 14.65 -7.54 -13.00
C GLU A 70 15.40 -7.55 -14.33
N GLN A 71 15.19 -8.58 -15.17
CA GLN A 71 15.80 -8.67 -16.51
C GLN A 71 15.28 -7.57 -17.43
N LEU A 72 13.96 -7.33 -17.46
CA LEU A 72 13.36 -6.25 -18.24
C LEU A 72 13.86 -4.88 -17.79
N ALA A 73 13.92 -4.66 -16.48
CA ALA A 73 14.43 -3.42 -15.90
C ALA A 73 15.91 -3.19 -16.27
N PHE A 74 16.73 -4.21 -16.07
CA PHE A 74 18.18 -4.16 -16.38
C PHE A 74 18.44 -3.81 -17.86
N ALA A 75 17.67 -4.38 -18.78
CA ALA A 75 17.79 -4.09 -20.21
C ALA A 75 17.54 -2.62 -20.57
N GLN A 76 16.85 -1.88 -19.71
CA GLN A 76 16.57 -0.44 -19.84
C GLN A 76 17.43 0.44 -18.89
N GLY A 77 18.38 -0.15 -18.17
CA GLY A 77 19.17 0.57 -17.16
C GLY A 77 18.37 1.01 -15.94
N LEU A 78 17.30 0.31 -15.63
CA LEU A 78 16.39 0.58 -14.53
C LEU A 78 16.51 -0.49 -13.43
N THR A 79 15.92 -0.19 -12.27
CA THR A 79 15.83 -1.11 -11.13
C THR A 79 14.38 -1.17 -10.63
N VAL A 80 13.87 -2.36 -10.38
CA VAL A 80 12.51 -2.56 -9.82
C VAL A 80 12.48 -2.12 -8.36
N ILE A 81 11.45 -1.36 -7.98
CA ILE A 81 11.20 -1.04 -6.57
C ILE A 81 10.63 -2.27 -5.88
N THR A 82 11.36 -2.78 -4.88
CA THR A 82 10.96 -3.98 -4.13
C THR A 82 9.69 -3.72 -3.32
N ASP A 83 8.67 -4.55 -3.53
CA ASP A 83 7.43 -4.60 -2.76
C ASP A 83 7.02 -6.07 -2.58
N GLU A 84 7.46 -6.66 -1.48
CA GLU A 84 7.19 -8.08 -1.18
C GLU A 84 5.69 -8.36 -1.01
N GLY A 85 4.94 -7.39 -0.45
CA GLY A 85 3.49 -7.53 -0.30
C GLY A 85 2.77 -7.56 -1.64
N LEU A 86 3.18 -6.72 -2.58
CA LEU A 86 2.66 -6.73 -3.94
C LEU A 86 3.07 -8.00 -4.69
N LEU A 87 4.30 -8.46 -4.52
CA LEU A 87 4.78 -9.70 -5.14
C LEU A 87 3.97 -10.91 -4.68
N GLU A 88 3.69 -11.01 -3.38
CA GLU A 88 2.83 -12.06 -2.82
C GLU A 88 1.41 -12.00 -3.39
N GLU A 89 0.83 -10.79 -3.45
CA GLU A 89 -0.51 -10.55 -4.00
C GLU A 89 -0.57 -10.96 -5.48
N VAL A 90 0.37 -10.47 -6.30
CA VAL A 90 0.41 -10.73 -7.75
C VAL A 90 0.63 -12.21 -8.04
N ALA A 91 1.57 -12.87 -7.33
CA ALA A 91 1.80 -14.30 -7.47
C ALA A 91 0.56 -15.13 -7.11
N GLY A 92 -0.32 -14.63 -6.22
CA GLY A 92 -1.61 -15.24 -5.91
C GLY A 92 -2.68 -15.04 -6.99
N LEU A 93 -2.54 -14.01 -7.84
CA LEU A 93 -3.51 -13.67 -8.89
C LEU A 93 -3.25 -14.37 -10.22
N VAL A 94 -2.07 -14.94 -10.43
CA VAL A 94 -1.68 -15.57 -11.71
C VAL A 94 -1.28 -17.02 -11.51
N GLU A 95 -1.57 -17.86 -12.51
CA GLU A 95 -1.14 -19.26 -12.58
C GLU A 95 0.06 -19.44 -13.51
N TRP A 96 0.14 -18.58 -14.53
CA TRP A 96 1.19 -18.56 -15.54
C TRP A 96 1.69 -17.13 -15.73
N PRO A 97 2.63 -16.68 -14.90
CA PRO A 97 3.08 -15.29 -14.93
C PRO A 97 3.81 -14.96 -16.23
N VAL A 98 3.38 -13.89 -16.88
CA VAL A 98 4.02 -13.30 -18.06
C VAL A 98 4.28 -11.84 -17.75
N VAL A 99 5.55 -11.49 -17.64
CA VAL A 99 6.00 -10.16 -17.21
C VAL A 99 6.25 -9.26 -18.42
N MET A 100 5.73 -8.05 -18.37
CA MET A 100 5.88 -7.04 -19.41
C MET A 100 6.20 -5.69 -18.78
N MET A 101 6.75 -4.78 -19.58
CA MET A 101 7.02 -3.40 -19.17
C MET A 101 6.17 -2.44 -19.98
N GLY A 102 5.53 -1.51 -19.27
CA GLY A 102 4.82 -0.37 -19.86
C GLY A 102 5.43 0.95 -19.42
N THR A 103 4.92 2.03 -20.00
CA THR A 103 5.36 3.41 -19.74
C THR A 103 4.18 4.31 -19.44
N PHE A 104 4.45 5.42 -18.76
CA PHE A 104 3.48 6.51 -18.60
C PHE A 104 4.14 7.85 -18.96
N ASP A 105 3.33 8.86 -19.14
CA ASP A 105 3.81 10.19 -19.52
C ASP A 105 4.73 10.75 -18.42
N PRO A 106 5.98 11.14 -18.74
CA PRO A 106 6.90 11.74 -17.79
C PRO A 106 6.37 12.99 -17.08
N ASP A 107 5.39 13.67 -17.63
CA ASP A 107 4.76 14.83 -16.99
C ASP A 107 4.13 14.48 -15.63
N PHE A 108 3.71 13.23 -15.42
CA PHE A 108 3.19 12.77 -14.14
C PHE A 108 4.26 12.66 -13.04
N LEU A 109 5.55 12.69 -13.39
CA LEU A 109 6.64 12.73 -12.39
C LEU A 109 6.68 14.04 -11.59
N LYS A 110 5.81 15.01 -11.89
CA LYS A 110 5.56 16.20 -11.05
C LYS A 110 4.79 15.85 -9.77
N LEU A 111 4.06 14.74 -9.76
CA LEU A 111 3.44 14.20 -8.56
C LEU A 111 4.51 13.69 -7.57
N PRO A 112 4.23 13.72 -6.26
CA PRO A 112 5.04 12.97 -5.31
C PRO A 112 5.18 11.50 -5.72
N GLU A 113 6.37 10.94 -5.59
CA GLU A 113 6.63 9.56 -6.04
C GLU A 113 5.73 8.55 -5.32
N GLU A 114 5.41 8.79 -4.06
CA GLU A 114 4.56 7.92 -3.26
C GLU A 114 3.12 7.89 -3.78
N VAL A 115 2.64 9.00 -4.35
CA VAL A 115 1.32 9.06 -5.02
C VAL A 115 1.32 8.19 -6.27
N ILE A 116 2.37 8.29 -7.09
CA ILE A 116 2.49 7.47 -8.31
C ILE A 116 2.55 6.00 -7.96
N ILE A 117 3.40 5.64 -6.97
CA ILE A 117 3.56 4.25 -6.51
C ILE A 117 2.23 3.71 -5.97
N ALA A 118 1.54 4.46 -5.10
CA ALA A 118 0.26 4.08 -4.55
C ALA A 118 -0.80 3.88 -5.63
N THR A 119 -0.88 4.81 -6.59
CA THR A 119 -1.82 4.74 -7.72
C THR A 119 -1.60 3.49 -8.57
N ILE A 120 -0.37 3.24 -8.99
CA ILE A 120 0.00 2.12 -9.87
C ILE A 120 -0.19 0.79 -9.14
N ARG A 121 0.21 0.72 -7.87
CA ARG A 121 0.03 -0.44 -7.01
C ARG A 121 -1.44 -0.77 -6.75
N ALA A 122 -2.22 0.20 -6.31
CA ALA A 122 -3.61 -0.01 -5.92
C ALA A 122 -4.50 -0.40 -7.10
N ASN A 123 -4.36 0.30 -8.24
CA ASN A 123 -5.28 0.16 -9.36
C ASN A 123 -4.91 -0.99 -10.32
N GLN A 124 -3.61 -1.21 -10.58
CA GLN A 124 -3.19 -2.17 -11.61
C GLN A 124 -2.26 -3.27 -11.09
N LYS A 125 -1.94 -3.29 -9.80
CA LYS A 125 -1.04 -4.29 -9.21
C LYS A 125 0.30 -4.38 -9.96
N CYS A 126 0.81 -3.23 -10.40
CA CYS A 126 2.07 -3.12 -11.12
C CYS A 126 3.18 -2.60 -10.23
N PHE A 127 4.43 -2.97 -10.55
CA PHE A 127 5.61 -2.52 -9.84
C PHE A 127 6.19 -1.28 -10.54
N CYS A 128 6.67 -0.32 -9.75
CA CYS A 128 7.37 0.85 -10.24
C CYS A 128 8.88 0.61 -10.33
N LEU A 129 9.58 1.47 -11.07
CA LEU A 129 11.01 1.35 -11.31
C LEU A 129 11.73 2.66 -10.97
N ARG A 130 13.04 2.55 -10.72
CA ARG A 130 13.94 3.68 -10.52
C ARG A 130 15.01 3.69 -11.60
N ASP A 131 15.46 4.88 -11.96
CA ASP A 131 16.62 5.08 -12.82
C ASP A 131 17.94 4.91 -12.06
N ALA A 132 19.07 5.01 -12.76
CA ALA A 132 20.39 4.89 -12.16
C ALA A 132 20.73 5.98 -11.14
N SER A 133 20.00 7.10 -11.12
CA SER A 133 20.13 8.16 -10.11
C SER A 133 19.28 7.91 -8.85
N GLY A 134 18.50 6.84 -8.84
CA GLY A 134 17.57 6.48 -7.77
C GLY A 134 16.24 7.22 -7.82
N LYS A 135 15.94 7.98 -8.88
CA LYS A 135 14.65 8.65 -9.08
C LYS A 135 13.64 7.71 -9.70
N LEU A 136 12.36 7.95 -9.44
CA LEU A 136 11.28 7.21 -10.07
C LEU A 136 11.35 7.36 -11.59
N ALA A 137 11.30 6.23 -12.31
CA ALA A 137 11.26 6.20 -13.77
C ALA A 137 9.80 6.17 -14.25
N PRO A 138 9.49 6.70 -15.45
CA PRO A 138 8.14 6.68 -16.02
C PRO A 138 7.81 5.32 -16.63
N ASN A 139 8.16 4.25 -15.92
CA ASN A 139 7.99 2.86 -16.34
C ASN A 139 7.32 2.05 -15.22
N PHE A 140 6.64 0.99 -15.61
CA PHE A 140 6.05 0.04 -14.67
C PHE A 140 6.09 -1.38 -15.21
N ILE A 141 6.11 -2.37 -14.31
CA ILE A 141 6.06 -3.79 -14.62
C ILE A 141 4.64 -4.31 -14.44
N ILE A 142 4.15 -5.00 -15.44
CA ILE A 142 2.87 -5.70 -15.49
C ILE A 142 3.13 -7.19 -15.40
N THR A 143 2.31 -7.93 -14.65
CA THR A 143 2.27 -9.37 -14.66
C THR A 143 0.90 -9.84 -15.18
N ALA A 144 0.86 -10.40 -16.37
CA ALA A 144 -0.32 -11.01 -16.94
C ALA A 144 -0.37 -12.51 -16.62
N ASN A 145 -1.57 -13.09 -16.72
CA ASN A 145 -1.79 -14.53 -16.55
C ASN A 145 -1.88 -15.26 -17.91
N THR A 146 -1.36 -14.69 -18.99
CA THR A 146 -1.49 -15.28 -20.32
C THR A 146 -0.37 -14.86 -21.26
N GLU A 147 0.03 -15.76 -22.11
CA GLU A 147 0.87 -15.44 -23.28
C GLU A 147 -0.05 -14.92 -24.40
N ALA A 148 0.19 -13.70 -24.83
CA ALA A 148 -0.55 -13.11 -25.95
C ALA A 148 0.20 -13.34 -27.27
N SER A 149 -0.55 -13.62 -28.34
CA SER A 149 0.00 -13.89 -29.67
C SER A 149 0.73 -12.69 -30.30
N ASP A 150 0.46 -11.49 -29.81
CA ASP A 150 1.08 -10.23 -30.22
C ASP A 150 2.29 -9.82 -29.35
N GLY A 151 2.77 -10.73 -28.51
CA GLY A 151 3.83 -10.46 -27.55
C GLY A 151 3.44 -9.54 -26.40
N GLY A 152 2.14 -9.37 -26.15
CA GLY A 152 1.60 -8.56 -25.06
C GLY A 152 1.41 -7.07 -25.39
N THR A 153 1.57 -6.66 -26.62
CA THR A 153 1.44 -5.25 -27.05
C THR A 153 0.08 -4.65 -26.68
N VAL A 154 -1.01 -5.37 -26.93
CA VAL A 154 -2.38 -4.91 -26.61
C VAL A 154 -2.60 -4.87 -25.10
N ILE A 155 -2.05 -5.83 -24.35
CA ILE A 155 -2.14 -5.85 -22.88
C ILE A 155 -1.42 -4.65 -22.29
N THR A 156 -0.19 -4.39 -22.75
CA THR A 156 0.63 -3.25 -22.30
C THR A 156 -0.07 -1.93 -22.59
N ALA A 157 -0.50 -1.70 -23.83
CA ALA A 157 -1.22 -0.49 -24.23
C ALA A 157 -2.54 -0.28 -23.45
N GLY A 158 -3.24 -1.37 -23.11
CA GLY A 158 -4.42 -1.33 -22.26
C GLY A 158 -4.11 -0.84 -20.85
N ASN A 159 -3.05 -1.37 -20.23
CA ASN A 159 -2.60 -0.95 -18.90
C ASN A 159 -2.06 0.49 -18.90
N GLU A 160 -1.29 0.89 -19.90
CA GLU A 160 -0.81 2.28 -20.05
C GLU A 160 -1.98 3.28 -20.10
N ARG A 161 -3.06 2.93 -20.80
CA ARG A 161 -4.27 3.77 -20.86
C ARG A 161 -4.94 3.91 -19.50
N VAL A 162 -5.08 2.83 -18.74
CA VAL A 162 -5.68 2.86 -17.40
C VAL A 162 -4.81 3.65 -16.44
N ILE A 163 -3.50 3.39 -16.43
CA ILE A 163 -2.55 4.12 -15.57
C ILE A 163 -2.56 5.61 -15.90
N ARG A 164 -2.59 5.99 -17.18
CA ARG A 164 -2.72 7.39 -17.58
C ARG A 164 -3.99 8.04 -17.01
N ALA A 165 -5.13 7.37 -17.09
CA ALA A 165 -6.38 7.89 -16.53
C ALA A 165 -6.26 8.09 -15.01
N ARG A 166 -5.73 7.10 -14.29
CA ARG A 166 -5.56 7.18 -12.83
C ARG A 166 -4.55 8.23 -12.39
N LEU A 167 -3.45 8.37 -13.10
CA LEU A 167 -2.47 9.42 -12.80
C LEU A 167 -3.02 10.82 -13.16
N SER A 168 -3.87 10.94 -14.17
CA SER A 168 -4.58 12.20 -14.47
C SER A 168 -5.54 12.58 -13.35
N ASP A 169 -6.28 11.62 -12.80
CA ASP A 169 -7.15 11.84 -11.63
C ASP A 169 -6.31 12.28 -10.42
N ALA A 170 -5.21 11.60 -10.15
CA ALA A 170 -4.29 11.95 -9.06
C ALA A 170 -3.69 13.36 -9.24
N MET A 171 -3.30 13.74 -10.47
CA MET A 171 -2.80 15.07 -10.78
C MET A 171 -3.87 16.14 -10.53
N PHE A 172 -5.10 15.88 -10.95
CA PHE A 172 -6.22 16.78 -10.71
C PHE A 172 -6.46 17.03 -9.22
N PHE A 173 -6.46 15.98 -8.38
CA PHE A 173 -6.59 16.13 -6.94
C PHE A 173 -5.40 16.89 -6.35
N TYR A 174 -4.17 16.53 -6.74
CA TYR A 174 -2.96 17.16 -6.23
C TYR A 174 -2.91 18.67 -6.53
N GLU A 175 -3.19 19.08 -7.76
CA GLU A 175 -3.23 20.49 -8.16
C GLU A 175 -4.37 21.24 -7.48
N GLY A 176 -5.54 20.62 -7.36
CA GLY A 176 -6.69 21.19 -6.67
C GLY A 176 -6.44 21.41 -5.18
N ASP A 177 -5.79 20.45 -4.52
CA ASP A 177 -5.44 20.54 -3.10
C ASP A 177 -4.34 21.60 -2.87
N LEU A 178 -3.34 21.70 -3.76
CA LEU A 178 -2.29 22.74 -3.70
C LEU A 178 -2.82 24.15 -3.87
N ALA A 179 -3.93 24.33 -4.57
CA ALA A 179 -4.52 25.65 -4.81
C ALA A 179 -5.12 26.28 -3.55
N LEU A 180 -5.34 25.50 -2.49
CA LEU A 180 -5.97 25.95 -1.24
C LEU A 180 -5.00 25.76 -0.06
N PRO A 181 -4.93 26.74 0.87
CA PRO A 181 -4.20 26.55 2.11
C PRO A 181 -4.74 25.35 2.90
N LEU A 182 -3.87 24.58 3.55
CA LEU A 182 -4.28 23.44 4.41
C LEU A 182 -5.32 23.87 5.47
N GLU A 183 -5.17 25.05 6.01
CA GLU A 183 -6.12 25.63 6.99
C GLU A 183 -7.52 25.77 6.47
N HIS A 184 -7.71 25.88 5.15
CA HIS A 184 -9.04 25.95 4.53
C HIS A 184 -9.86 24.66 4.80
N GLY A 185 -9.17 23.55 5.03
CA GLY A 185 -9.79 22.27 5.37
C GLY A 185 -10.22 22.15 6.84
N LEU A 186 -9.67 22.96 7.76
CA LEU A 186 -9.92 22.82 9.18
C LEU A 186 -11.41 22.89 9.58
N PRO A 187 -12.23 23.82 9.07
CA PRO A 187 -13.66 23.83 9.39
C PRO A 187 -14.40 22.54 9.01
N LYS A 188 -13.99 21.87 7.92
CA LYS A 188 -14.60 20.61 7.49
C LYS A 188 -14.34 19.47 8.47
N LEU A 189 -13.33 19.57 9.31
CA LEU A 189 -13.05 18.60 10.38
C LEU A 189 -14.09 18.64 11.51
N GLU A 190 -14.94 19.68 11.59
CA GLU A 190 -16.07 19.72 12.52
C GLU A 190 -17.11 18.66 12.15
N ASP A 191 -17.32 18.42 10.86
CA ASP A 191 -18.27 17.44 10.34
C ASP A 191 -17.69 16.02 10.34
N THR A 192 -16.38 15.88 10.54
CA THR A 192 -15.69 14.58 10.57
C THR A 192 -15.65 14.05 12.00
N VAL A 193 -16.48 13.04 12.29
CA VAL A 193 -16.54 12.42 13.62
C VAL A 193 -15.25 11.66 13.92
N PHE A 194 -14.53 12.04 14.99
CA PHE A 194 -13.42 11.23 15.51
C PHE A 194 -13.98 10.05 16.32
N HIS A 195 -14.81 10.32 17.30
CA HIS A 195 -15.56 9.31 18.06
C HIS A 195 -16.80 9.93 18.68
N ALA A 196 -17.91 9.18 18.73
CA ALA A 196 -19.22 9.71 19.20
C ALA A 196 -19.17 10.39 20.58
N LYS A 197 -18.30 9.90 21.50
CA LYS A 197 -18.13 10.46 22.86
C LYS A 197 -16.96 11.44 22.99
N LEU A 198 -16.06 11.49 21.99
CA LEU A 198 -14.84 12.34 22.02
C LEU A 198 -14.92 13.53 21.06
N GLY A 199 -16.01 13.62 20.31
CA GLY A 199 -16.29 14.72 19.39
C GLY A 199 -15.71 14.56 18.00
N SER A 200 -15.59 15.68 17.29
CA SER A 200 -15.10 15.76 15.92
C SER A 200 -13.58 15.71 15.83
N GLN A 201 -13.05 15.54 14.60
CA GLN A 201 -11.61 15.70 14.35
C GLN A 201 -11.12 17.12 14.65
N PHE A 202 -11.97 18.13 14.47
CA PHE A 202 -11.61 19.50 14.83
C PHE A 202 -11.42 19.67 16.35
N ALA A 203 -12.37 19.16 17.15
CA ALA A 203 -12.24 19.14 18.61
C ALA A 203 -10.96 18.41 19.06
N ARG A 204 -10.58 17.35 18.33
CA ARG A 204 -9.30 16.67 18.57
C ARG A 204 -8.11 17.58 18.25
N VAL A 205 -8.11 18.26 17.12
CA VAL A 205 -7.03 19.21 16.75
C VAL A 205 -6.84 20.26 17.84
N GLU A 206 -7.91 20.82 18.41
CA GLU A 206 -7.82 21.80 19.50
C GLU A 206 -7.12 21.21 20.74
N ARG A 207 -7.39 19.95 21.08
CA ARG A 207 -6.70 19.27 22.19
C ARG A 207 -5.24 19.02 21.86
N LEU A 208 -4.93 18.60 20.61
CA LEU A 208 -3.55 18.38 20.16
C LEU A 208 -2.72 19.66 20.22
N VAL A 209 -3.27 20.80 19.80
CA VAL A 209 -2.58 22.09 19.86
C VAL A 209 -2.18 22.44 21.30
N LYS A 210 -3.09 22.27 22.26
CA LYS A 210 -2.81 22.52 23.68
C LYS A 210 -1.72 21.57 24.21
N LEU A 211 -1.89 20.26 23.97
CA LEU A 211 -0.95 19.23 24.44
C LEU A 211 0.44 19.41 23.81
N ALA A 212 0.52 19.64 22.50
CA ALA A 212 1.79 19.84 21.81
C ALA A 212 2.55 21.07 22.37
N GLY A 213 1.83 22.16 22.65
CA GLY A 213 2.42 23.34 23.27
C GLY A 213 2.97 23.11 24.70
N GLU A 214 2.30 22.24 25.49
CA GLU A 214 2.77 21.87 26.83
C GLU A 214 3.91 20.83 26.81
N ILE A 215 3.94 19.95 25.84
CA ILE A 215 4.98 18.92 25.68
C ILE A 215 6.25 19.53 25.10
N ALA A 216 6.13 20.46 24.15
CA ALA A 216 7.24 21.04 23.42
C ALA A 216 8.46 21.41 24.27
N PRO A 217 8.35 22.17 25.38
CA PRO A 217 9.50 22.51 26.21
C PRO A 217 10.18 21.30 26.85
N LYS A 218 9.45 20.21 27.06
CA LYS A 218 9.96 18.98 27.71
C LYS A 218 10.83 18.16 26.76
N VAL A 219 10.64 18.33 25.46
CA VAL A 219 11.39 17.62 24.41
C VAL A 219 12.36 18.56 23.66
N GLY A 220 12.50 19.80 24.08
CA GLY A 220 13.40 20.79 23.48
C GLY A 220 12.85 21.41 22.18
N ALA A 221 11.53 21.37 21.97
CA ALA A 221 10.86 22.01 20.84
C ALA A 221 10.38 23.43 21.18
N ASP A 222 10.21 24.27 20.17
CA ASP A 222 9.52 25.54 20.27
C ASP A 222 8.02 25.34 20.42
N PRO A 223 7.35 25.88 21.48
CA PRO A 223 5.91 25.66 21.68
C PRO A 223 5.03 26.20 20.57
N GLU A 224 5.36 27.34 19.97
CA GLU A 224 4.54 27.91 18.89
C GLU A 224 4.66 27.10 17.60
N ARG A 225 5.84 26.57 17.29
CA ARG A 225 6.05 25.66 16.17
C ARG A 225 5.29 24.33 16.36
N ALA A 226 5.35 23.78 17.58
CA ALA A 226 4.60 22.55 17.91
C ALA A 226 3.09 22.75 17.82
N LYS A 227 2.56 23.87 18.32
CA LYS A 227 1.15 24.25 18.17
C LYS A 227 0.75 24.42 16.71
N ARG A 228 1.60 25.09 15.91
CA ARG A 228 1.34 25.26 14.46
C ARG A 228 1.29 23.93 13.74
N ALA A 229 2.26 23.06 13.96
CA ALA A 229 2.29 21.72 13.38
C ALA A 229 1.05 20.89 13.79
N ALA A 230 0.69 20.91 15.08
CA ALA A 230 -0.49 20.21 15.59
C ALA A 230 -1.80 20.73 14.96
N MET A 231 -1.90 22.04 14.72
CA MET A 231 -3.08 22.65 14.09
C MET A 231 -3.33 22.10 12.68
N ILE A 232 -2.29 21.98 11.87
CA ILE A 232 -2.42 21.54 10.47
C ILE A 232 -2.22 20.03 10.28
N ALA A 233 -1.84 19.30 11.35
CA ALA A 233 -1.47 17.88 11.28
C ALA A 233 -2.57 16.96 10.74
N LYS A 234 -3.84 17.35 10.89
CA LYS A 234 -5.00 16.57 10.42
C LYS A 234 -5.74 17.24 9.24
N ALA A 235 -5.24 18.38 8.76
CA ALA A 235 -5.93 19.15 7.73
C ALA A 235 -5.99 18.41 6.38
N ASP A 236 -4.99 17.58 6.09
CA ASP A 236 -4.93 16.76 4.87
C ASP A 236 -6.04 15.69 4.77
N LEU A 237 -6.66 15.32 5.89
CA LEU A 237 -7.82 14.42 5.89
C LEU A 237 -9.01 14.95 5.10
N THR A 238 -9.03 16.25 4.80
CA THR A 238 -10.09 16.91 4.05
C THR A 238 -9.75 17.12 2.56
N THR A 239 -8.57 16.72 2.14
CA THR A 239 -8.07 16.89 0.77
C THR A 239 -8.59 15.81 -0.16
N GLY A 240 -8.66 16.11 -1.44
CA GLY A 240 -9.08 15.14 -2.46
C GLY A 240 -8.12 13.97 -2.56
N MET A 241 -6.81 14.23 -2.45
CA MET A 241 -5.79 13.19 -2.51
C MET A 241 -5.90 12.18 -1.38
N VAL A 242 -6.07 12.62 -0.13
CA VAL A 242 -6.23 11.71 1.02
C VAL A 242 -7.60 11.03 1.01
N GLY A 243 -8.60 11.65 0.42
CA GLY A 243 -9.90 11.01 0.16
C GLY A 243 -9.80 9.81 -0.77
N GLU A 244 -8.97 9.89 -1.82
CA GLU A 244 -8.71 8.81 -2.78
C GLU A 244 -7.69 7.79 -2.24
N PHE A 245 -6.63 8.26 -1.57
CA PHE A 245 -5.54 7.44 -1.00
C PHE A 245 -5.38 7.69 0.50
N PRO A 246 -6.23 7.09 1.36
CA PRO A 246 -6.19 7.30 2.80
C PRO A 246 -4.85 6.93 3.47
N GLU A 247 -4.11 6.00 2.87
CA GLU A 247 -2.79 5.59 3.34
C GLU A 247 -1.72 6.68 3.21
N LEU A 248 -1.96 7.71 2.39
CA LEU A 248 -1.06 8.84 2.19
C LEU A 248 -1.31 9.99 3.18
N GLN A 249 -2.23 9.81 4.15
CA GLN A 249 -2.46 10.81 5.20
C GLN A 249 -1.16 11.09 5.99
N GLY A 250 -0.97 12.34 6.35
CA GLY A 250 0.27 12.83 6.98
C GLY A 250 1.36 13.13 5.95
N LEU A 251 1.68 12.19 5.07
CA LEU A 251 2.63 12.40 3.98
C LEU A 251 2.18 13.53 3.05
N MET A 252 0.92 13.50 2.60
CA MET A 252 0.36 14.57 1.76
C MET A 252 0.29 15.89 2.49
N GLY A 253 -0.07 15.86 3.78
CA GLY A 253 -0.01 17.03 4.64
C GLY A 253 1.38 17.68 4.66
N ARG A 254 2.46 16.88 4.72
CA ARG A 254 3.85 17.39 4.62
C ARG A 254 4.12 18.05 3.27
N TYR A 255 3.73 17.42 2.17
CA TYR A 255 3.93 18.01 0.84
C TYR A 255 3.21 19.34 0.68
N TYR A 256 1.96 19.42 1.12
CA TYR A 256 1.17 20.65 1.05
C TYR A 256 1.71 21.73 1.99
N ALA A 257 2.06 21.38 3.23
CA ALA A 257 2.67 22.31 4.16
C ALA A 257 3.98 22.90 3.61
N ALA A 258 4.87 22.06 3.09
CA ALA A 258 6.13 22.50 2.47
C ALA A 258 5.89 23.40 1.24
N ALA A 259 4.95 23.05 0.37
CA ALA A 259 4.60 23.85 -0.80
C ALA A 259 4.01 25.22 -0.43
N GLN A 260 3.33 25.32 0.72
CA GLN A 260 2.77 26.55 1.27
C GLN A 260 3.74 27.38 2.08
N GLY A 261 5.02 26.95 2.15
CA GLY A 261 6.10 27.71 2.81
C GLY A 261 6.20 27.51 4.32
N GLU A 262 5.55 26.46 4.87
CA GLU A 262 5.78 26.10 6.26
C GLU A 262 7.25 25.69 6.50
N PRO A 263 7.83 26.04 7.65
CA PRO A 263 9.16 25.56 8.02
C PRO A 263 9.28 24.03 7.96
N ALA A 264 10.47 23.55 7.59
CA ALA A 264 10.72 22.13 7.36
C ALA A 264 10.40 21.23 8.57
N ASP A 265 10.66 21.71 9.79
CA ASP A 265 10.34 21.00 11.02
C ASP A 265 8.81 20.86 11.23
N ILE A 266 8.05 21.93 10.92
CA ILE A 266 6.57 21.90 10.96
C ILE A 266 6.03 20.92 9.91
N ALA A 267 6.48 21.04 8.66
CA ALA A 267 6.05 20.14 7.60
C ALA A 267 6.39 18.66 7.92
N THR A 268 7.59 18.40 8.45
CA THR A 268 8.00 17.07 8.89
C THR A 268 7.13 16.55 10.03
N ALA A 269 6.78 17.40 11.00
CA ALA A 269 5.92 17.01 12.12
C ALA A 269 4.50 16.62 11.66
N VAL A 270 3.98 17.25 10.60
CA VAL A 270 2.69 16.88 9.99
C VAL A 270 2.70 15.43 9.49
N GLU A 271 3.78 14.94 8.90
CA GLU A 271 3.89 13.53 8.53
C GLU A 271 4.17 12.65 9.74
N MET A 272 5.15 13.03 10.54
CA MET A 272 5.74 12.16 11.57
C MET A 272 4.85 11.94 12.79
N HIS A 273 3.78 12.73 12.99
CA HIS A 273 2.94 12.58 14.17
C HIS A 273 2.19 11.23 14.22
N TYR A 274 1.98 10.56 13.08
CA TYR A 274 1.41 9.21 13.03
C TYR A 274 2.43 8.14 13.46
N LYS A 275 3.73 8.43 13.37
CA LYS A 275 4.81 7.47 13.59
C LYS A 275 5.08 7.22 15.08
N PRO A 276 5.57 6.02 15.46
CA PRO A 276 5.70 4.83 14.63
C PRO A 276 4.34 4.11 14.42
N LEU A 277 4.13 3.53 13.24
CA LEU A 277 2.96 2.72 12.92
C LEU A 277 3.14 1.23 13.29
N GLY A 278 4.34 0.83 13.65
CA GLY A 278 4.69 -0.54 14.00
C GLY A 278 6.11 -0.65 14.55
N PRO A 279 6.53 -1.85 14.99
CA PRO A 279 7.82 -2.04 15.68
C PRO A 279 9.06 -1.80 14.78
N THR A 280 8.89 -1.85 13.47
CA THR A 280 9.97 -1.61 12.48
C THR A 280 9.92 -0.22 11.86
N ASP A 281 8.93 0.59 12.24
CA ASP A 281 8.75 1.93 11.66
C ASP A 281 9.70 2.96 12.30
N LYS A 282 9.95 4.06 11.57
CA LYS A 282 10.80 5.16 12.05
C LYS A 282 10.13 5.88 13.22
N VAL A 283 10.90 6.15 14.24
CA VAL A 283 10.49 6.99 15.38
C VAL A 283 10.84 8.43 15.07
N PRO A 284 9.97 9.42 15.40
CA PRO A 284 10.32 10.83 15.29
C PRO A 284 11.56 11.17 16.11
N THR A 285 12.51 11.91 15.53
CA THR A 285 13.76 12.32 16.20
C THR A 285 13.90 13.84 16.28
N GLU A 286 13.15 14.56 15.48
CA GLU A 286 13.12 16.02 15.48
C GLU A 286 12.17 16.51 16.59
N PRO A 287 12.56 17.48 17.42
CA PRO A 287 11.79 17.88 18.62
C PRO A 287 10.33 18.27 18.37
N THR A 288 10.04 19.05 17.31
CA THR A 288 8.66 19.44 16.97
C THR A 288 7.82 18.21 16.61
N SER A 289 8.38 17.27 15.85
CA SER A 289 7.74 16.00 15.48
C SER A 289 7.48 15.14 16.71
N ILE A 290 8.42 15.07 17.65
CA ILE A 290 8.25 14.34 18.92
C ILE A 290 7.09 14.94 19.72
N ALA A 291 7.04 16.27 19.85
CA ALA A 291 5.98 16.94 20.61
C ALA A 291 4.58 16.64 20.06
N VAL A 292 4.40 16.71 18.73
CA VAL A 292 3.12 16.47 18.09
C VAL A 292 2.75 14.97 18.10
N ALA A 293 3.70 14.07 17.89
CA ALA A 293 3.48 12.63 17.95
C ALA A 293 3.07 12.16 19.36
N LEU A 294 3.71 12.70 20.39
CA LEU A 294 3.32 12.43 21.78
C LEU A 294 1.92 12.99 22.08
N ALA A 295 1.62 14.22 21.64
CA ALA A 295 0.30 14.82 21.81
C ALA A 295 -0.80 13.93 21.17
N ASP A 296 -0.60 13.47 19.95
CA ASP A 296 -1.56 12.61 19.22
C ASP A 296 -1.81 11.29 19.96
N LYS A 297 -0.75 10.63 20.44
CA LYS A 297 -0.85 9.35 21.15
C LYS A 297 -1.45 9.50 22.54
N LEU A 298 -1.06 10.54 23.28
CA LEU A 298 -1.57 10.80 24.62
C LEU A 298 -3.05 11.22 24.59
N ASP A 299 -3.48 12.06 23.62
CA ASP A 299 -4.91 12.38 23.43
C ASP A 299 -5.71 11.13 23.15
N LEU A 300 -5.21 10.24 22.27
CA LEU A 300 -5.86 8.97 21.94
C LEU A 300 -6.01 8.10 23.19
N LEU A 301 -4.91 7.85 23.90
CA LEU A 301 -4.91 6.98 25.09
C LEU A 301 -5.79 7.52 26.21
N THR A 302 -5.62 8.79 26.58
CA THR A 302 -6.39 9.39 27.68
C THR A 302 -7.86 9.52 27.33
N GLY A 303 -8.19 9.91 26.09
CA GLY A 303 -9.56 10.02 25.62
C GLY A 303 -10.32 8.68 25.68
N PHE A 304 -9.74 7.62 25.10
CA PHE A 304 -10.38 6.31 25.12
C PHE A 304 -10.46 5.67 26.52
N TRP A 305 -9.47 5.93 27.38
CA TRP A 305 -9.54 5.52 28.79
C TRP A 305 -10.65 6.24 29.55
N ALA A 306 -10.83 7.54 29.31
CA ALA A 306 -11.87 8.34 29.97
C ALA A 306 -13.29 7.89 29.61
N ILE A 307 -13.50 7.35 28.44
CA ILE A 307 -14.81 6.84 27.99
C ILE A 307 -15.00 5.33 28.19
N ASP A 308 -14.02 4.67 28.83
CA ASP A 308 -13.97 3.22 29.13
C ASP A 308 -13.93 2.29 27.90
N GLU A 309 -13.45 2.80 26.77
CA GLU A 309 -13.24 2.02 25.52
C GLU A 309 -11.82 1.44 25.49
N LYS A 310 -11.54 0.52 26.39
CA LYS A 310 -10.21 -0.10 26.56
C LYS A 310 -10.04 -1.34 25.68
N PRO A 311 -8.81 -1.65 25.23
CA PRO A 311 -8.58 -2.87 24.47
C PRO A 311 -8.80 -4.11 25.34
N THR A 312 -9.49 -5.11 24.80
CA THR A 312 -9.82 -6.36 25.50
C THR A 312 -9.37 -7.57 24.70
N GLY A 313 -8.60 -8.50 25.30
CA GLY A 313 -8.13 -9.71 24.64
C GLY A 313 -7.47 -9.41 23.27
N SER A 314 -8.00 -9.98 22.19
CA SER A 314 -7.54 -9.72 20.81
C SER A 314 -8.13 -8.45 20.16
N ARG A 315 -9.12 -7.80 20.81
CA ARG A 315 -9.82 -6.63 20.25
C ARG A 315 -9.11 -5.35 20.66
N ASP A 316 -8.66 -4.59 19.67
CA ASP A 316 -8.11 -3.24 19.79
C ASP A 316 -8.47 -2.41 18.54
N PRO A 317 -9.75 -2.08 18.36
CA PRO A 317 -10.23 -1.41 17.14
C PRO A 317 -9.65 -0.01 16.96
N PHE A 318 -9.18 0.60 18.04
CA PHE A 318 -8.61 1.95 18.04
C PHE A 318 -7.08 1.95 18.10
N ALA A 319 -6.43 0.79 18.01
CA ALA A 319 -4.97 0.62 18.05
C ALA A 319 -4.29 1.26 19.28
N LEU A 320 -4.96 1.21 20.44
CA LEU A 320 -4.46 1.82 21.69
C LEU A 320 -3.16 1.20 22.18
N ARG A 321 -2.98 -0.14 21.99
CA ARG A 321 -1.72 -0.81 22.32
C ARG A 321 -0.56 -0.28 21.50
N ARG A 322 -0.78 -0.07 20.19
CA ARG A 322 0.22 0.51 19.31
C ARG A 322 0.52 1.96 19.70
N ALA A 323 -0.49 2.75 20.04
CA ALA A 323 -0.29 4.11 20.53
C ALA A 323 0.54 4.12 21.83
N ALA A 324 0.26 3.22 22.78
CA ALA A 324 1.00 3.11 24.03
C ALA A 324 2.46 2.68 23.82
N LEU A 325 2.73 1.79 22.86
CA LEU A 325 4.10 1.40 22.51
C LEU A 325 4.89 2.50 21.78
N GLY A 326 4.18 3.48 21.21
CA GLY A 326 4.77 4.59 20.49
C GLY A 326 5.00 5.85 21.35
N VAL A 327 4.67 5.83 22.64
CA VAL A 327 4.96 6.85 23.63
C VAL A 327 6.33 6.58 24.25
#